data_61eaae2c2c521b2255f0ea5b03d6ca1f
#
_entry.id   61eaae2c2c521b2255f0ea5b03d6ca1f
#
_cell.length_a   1.000
_cell.length_b   1.000
_cell.length_c   1.000
_cell.angle_alpha   90.00
_cell.angle_beta   90.00
_cell.angle_gamma   90.00
#
_symmetry.space_group_name_H-M   'P 1'
#
loop_
_entity.id
_entity.type
_entity.pdbx_description
1 polymer ?
#
loop_
_entity_poly.entity_id
_entity_poly.type
_entity_poly.pdbx_seq_one_letter_code
_entity_poly.pdbx_strand_id
1 'polypeptide(L)'
;MKKGKAYIIGAGPGDFELLTLKAKRIIENADCIVYDRLISDDILRLAKKNAELIYLGKENTEGGLIQDEINQTLVKKCLEGKNVARVKGGDPFVFGRGGEEIEALVKNEIEFEVIP
;
A
#
# COMPACT_ATOMS: atom_id res chain seq x y z
N MET A 1 12.33 1.07 19.11
CA MET A 1 11.16 0.38 18.56
C MET A 1 11.49 -0.20 17.18
N LYS A 2 11.08 -1.42 16.93
CA LYS A 2 11.35 -2.06 15.66
C LYS A 2 10.44 -1.47 14.57
N LYS A 3 11.02 -1.17 13.42
CA LYS A 3 10.26 -0.68 12.28
C LYS A 3 9.39 -1.79 11.69
N GLY A 4 8.24 -1.42 11.17
CA GLY A 4 7.41 -2.33 10.39
C GLY A 4 7.92 -2.47 8.97
N LYS A 5 7.33 -3.39 8.23
CA LYS A 5 7.69 -3.66 6.84
C LYS A 5 6.59 -3.13 5.91
N ALA A 6 6.99 -2.62 4.76
CA ALA A 6 6.06 -2.14 3.75
C ALA A 6 5.93 -3.17 2.63
N TYR A 7 4.71 -3.39 2.16
CA TYR A 7 4.43 -4.28 1.03
C TYR A 7 3.72 -3.45 -0.04
N ILE A 8 4.31 -3.40 -1.23
CA ILE A 8 3.72 -2.69 -2.35
C ILE A 8 3.06 -3.73 -3.25
N ILE A 9 1.73 -3.73 -3.30
CA ILE A 9 0.94 -4.80 -3.90
C ILE A 9 0.18 -4.28 -5.10
N GLY A 10 0.30 -4.98 -6.24
CA GLY A 10 -0.56 -4.77 -7.39
C GLY A 10 -1.79 -5.64 -7.25
N ALA A 11 -2.97 -5.03 -7.20
CA ALA A 11 -4.22 -5.75 -6.99
C ALA A 11 -4.92 -6.18 -8.28
N GLY A 12 -4.32 -5.88 -9.43
CA GLY A 12 -4.95 -6.19 -10.71
C GLY A 12 -6.12 -5.24 -10.99
N PRO A 13 -7.01 -5.57 -11.92
CA PRO A 13 -8.09 -4.67 -12.33
C PRO A 13 -9.29 -4.61 -11.36
N GLY A 14 -9.07 -4.81 -10.09
CA GLY A 14 -10.07 -4.57 -9.07
C GLY A 14 -10.81 -5.79 -8.52
N ASP A 15 -10.68 -6.94 -9.16
CA ASP A 15 -11.34 -8.16 -8.70
C ASP A 15 -10.44 -8.89 -7.70
N PHE A 16 -10.94 -9.11 -6.48
CA PHE A 16 -10.14 -9.78 -5.46
C PHE A 16 -9.77 -11.23 -5.85
N GLU A 17 -10.50 -11.85 -6.76
CA GLU A 17 -10.15 -13.19 -7.23
C GLU A 17 -8.88 -13.19 -8.05
N LEU A 18 -8.43 -12.04 -8.54
CA LEU A 18 -7.20 -11.92 -9.31
C LEU A 18 -5.99 -11.66 -8.43
N LEU A 19 -6.16 -11.51 -7.13
CA LEU A 19 -5.03 -11.38 -6.22
C LEU A 19 -4.25 -12.68 -6.13
N THR A 20 -2.93 -12.56 -6.02
CA THR A 20 -2.12 -13.73 -5.70
C THR A 20 -2.45 -14.17 -4.27
N LEU A 21 -2.18 -15.44 -3.96
CA LEU A 21 -2.38 -15.93 -2.60
C LEU A 21 -1.48 -15.19 -1.61
N LYS A 22 -0.28 -14.83 -2.04
CA LYS A 22 0.65 -14.08 -1.20
C LYS A 22 0.10 -12.68 -0.88
N ALA A 23 -0.42 -11.99 -1.89
CA ALA A 23 -1.01 -10.66 -1.70
C ALA A 23 -2.19 -10.73 -0.73
N LYS A 24 -3.06 -11.72 -0.90
CA LYS A 24 -4.20 -11.91 -0.03
C LYS A 24 -3.75 -12.09 1.43
N ARG A 25 -2.78 -12.97 1.66
CA ARG A 25 -2.28 -13.23 3.00
C ARG A 25 -1.69 -11.98 3.64
N ILE A 26 -0.95 -11.18 2.87
CA ILE A 26 -0.36 -9.95 3.38
C ILE A 26 -1.45 -8.96 3.76
N ILE A 27 -2.47 -8.79 2.93
CA ILE A 27 -3.58 -7.88 3.22
C ILE A 27 -4.31 -8.31 4.49
N GLU A 28 -4.53 -9.61 4.65
CA GLU A 28 -5.22 -10.16 5.82
C GLU A 28 -4.47 -9.92 7.12
N ASN A 29 -3.16 -9.77 7.06
CA ASN A 29 -2.32 -9.63 8.24
C ASN A 29 -1.74 -8.24 8.47
N ALA A 30 -1.91 -7.33 7.51
CA ALA A 30 -1.37 -5.98 7.62
C ALA A 30 -2.03 -5.21 8.76
N ASP A 31 -1.24 -4.36 9.41
CA ASP A 31 -1.73 -3.47 10.46
C ASP A 31 -2.37 -2.22 9.88
N CYS A 32 -1.95 -1.86 8.68
CA CYS A 32 -2.41 -0.66 8.00
C CYS A 32 -2.48 -0.94 6.51
N ILE A 33 -3.56 -0.48 5.86
CA ILE A 33 -3.71 -0.60 4.41
C ILE A 33 -3.89 0.79 3.83
N VAL A 34 -2.97 1.15 2.91
CA VAL A 34 -3.04 2.42 2.18
C VAL A 34 -3.49 2.09 0.76
N TYR A 35 -4.59 2.67 0.34
CA TYR A 35 -5.21 2.28 -0.93
C TYR A 35 -5.78 3.47 -1.69
N ASP A 36 -6.04 3.28 -2.99
CA ASP A 36 -6.63 4.30 -3.83
C ASP A 36 -8.05 3.90 -4.27
N ARG A 37 -8.68 4.75 -5.08
CA ARG A 37 -10.08 4.57 -5.50
C ARG A 37 -10.31 3.36 -6.40
N LEU A 38 -9.26 2.77 -6.94
CA LEU A 38 -9.38 1.61 -7.82
C LEU A 38 -9.51 0.29 -7.06
N ILE A 39 -9.35 0.34 -5.75
CA ILE A 39 -9.42 -0.86 -4.91
C ILE A 39 -10.87 -1.10 -4.49
N SER A 40 -11.37 -2.30 -4.76
CA SER A 40 -12.75 -2.65 -4.45
C SER A 40 -12.94 -2.90 -2.95
N ASP A 41 -14.20 -2.77 -2.52
CA ASP A 41 -14.56 -3.09 -1.14
C ASP A 41 -14.29 -4.55 -0.80
N ASP A 42 -14.39 -5.45 -1.78
CA ASP A 42 -14.10 -6.86 -1.54
C ASP A 42 -12.66 -7.09 -1.11
N ILE A 43 -11.72 -6.34 -1.69
CA ILE A 43 -10.32 -6.42 -1.28
C ILE A 43 -10.15 -5.87 0.13
N LEU A 44 -10.80 -4.76 0.44
CA LEU A 44 -10.69 -4.15 1.77
C LEU A 44 -11.31 -5.03 2.87
N ARG A 45 -12.32 -5.84 2.53
CA ARG A 45 -12.91 -6.78 3.48
C ARG A 45 -11.97 -7.89 3.90
N LEU A 46 -10.90 -8.12 3.15
CA LEU A 46 -9.88 -9.09 3.54
C LEU A 46 -9.08 -8.65 4.75
N ALA A 47 -9.06 -7.34 5.03
CA ALA A 47 -8.28 -6.80 6.14
C ALA A 47 -8.77 -7.34 7.48
N LYS A 48 -7.83 -7.52 8.41
CA LYS A 48 -8.20 -7.92 9.76
C LYS A 48 -9.01 -6.81 10.42
N LYS A 49 -9.79 -7.17 11.43
CA LYS A 49 -10.79 -6.29 12.04
C LYS A 49 -10.22 -4.97 12.56
N ASN A 50 -9.03 -5.00 13.10
CA ASN A 50 -8.42 -3.81 13.70
C ASN A 50 -7.38 -3.14 12.79
N ALA A 51 -7.35 -3.49 11.51
CA ALA A 51 -6.44 -2.83 10.57
C ALA A 51 -6.89 -1.39 10.33
N GLU A 52 -5.93 -0.51 10.21
CA GLU A 52 -6.20 0.88 9.84
C GLU A 52 -6.32 0.97 8.31
N LEU A 53 -7.41 1.53 7.81
CA LEU A 53 -7.62 1.69 6.36
C LEU A 53 -7.46 3.17 6.01
N ILE A 54 -6.48 3.48 5.18
CA ILE A 54 -6.16 4.86 4.81
C ILE A 54 -6.39 5.05 3.32
N TYR A 55 -7.37 5.86 2.97
CA TYR A 55 -7.68 6.17 1.59
C TYR A 55 -6.88 7.40 1.13
N LEU A 56 -6.05 7.23 0.12
CA LEU A 56 -5.26 8.30 -0.46
C LEU A 56 -5.39 8.29 -1.99
N GLY A 57 -6.64 8.20 -2.45
CA GLY A 57 -6.92 8.13 -3.88
C GLY A 57 -7.72 9.30 -4.42
N LYS A 58 -7.70 10.42 -3.75
CA LYS A 58 -8.45 11.59 -4.21
C LYS A 58 -7.96 12.04 -5.56
N GLU A 59 -8.89 12.34 -6.45
CA GLU A 59 -8.54 12.94 -7.71
C GLU A 59 -7.97 14.32 -7.41
N ASN A 60 -6.76 14.51 -7.85
CA ASN A 60 -6.09 15.77 -7.66
C ASN A 60 -5.29 16.05 -8.93
N THR A 61 -5.49 17.22 -9.47
CA THR A 61 -4.75 17.67 -10.63
C THR A 61 -3.27 17.88 -10.29
N GLU A 62 -2.96 18.00 -9.02
CA GLU A 62 -1.59 18.13 -8.54
C GLU A 62 -1.09 16.79 -7.99
N GLY A 63 -0.94 15.83 -8.89
CA GLY A 63 -0.58 14.46 -8.52
C GLY A 63 0.67 14.33 -7.64
N GLY A 64 1.57 15.30 -7.71
CA GLY A 64 2.77 15.29 -6.88
C GLY A 64 2.48 15.41 -5.38
N LEU A 65 1.48 16.21 -5.02
CA LEU A 65 1.12 16.39 -3.60
C LEU A 65 0.55 15.10 -3.02
N ILE A 66 -0.28 14.39 -3.79
CA ILE A 66 -0.83 13.13 -3.34
C ILE A 66 0.27 12.08 -3.19
N GLN A 67 1.20 12.05 -4.13
CA GLN A 67 2.31 11.09 -4.06
C GLN A 67 3.18 11.35 -2.84
N ASP A 68 3.46 12.62 -2.53
CA ASP A 68 4.20 12.96 -1.32
C ASP A 68 3.46 12.52 -0.06
N GLU A 69 2.15 12.70 -0.03
CA GLU A 69 1.33 12.28 1.10
C GLU A 69 1.36 10.76 1.28
N ILE A 70 1.29 10.01 0.17
CA ILE A 70 1.42 8.56 0.22
C ILE A 70 2.78 8.16 0.77
N ASN A 71 3.85 8.75 0.24
CA ASN A 71 5.20 8.43 0.67
C ASN A 71 5.38 8.69 2.17
N GLN A 72 4.92 9.85 2.64
CA GLN A 72 5.01 10.21 4.05
C GLN A 72 4.20 9.27 4.93
N THR A 73 3.02 8.87 4.48
CA THR A 73 2.16 7.96 5.23
C THR A 73 2.81 6.59 5.38
N LEU A 74 3.36 6.05 4.29
CA LEU A 74 4.04 4.75 4.33
C LEU A 74 5.21 4.79 5.31
N VAL A 75 6.04 5.81 5.24
CA VAL A 75 7.21 5.96 6.10
C VAL A 75 6.75 6.10 7.56
N LYS A 76 5.79 6.98 7.82
CA LYS A 76 5.31 7.23 9.17
C LYS A 76 4.80 5.97 9.84
N LYS A 77 3.93 5.23 9.14
CA LYS A 77 3.33 4.02 9.71
C LYS A 77 4.36 2.93 9.97
N CYS A 78 5.31 2.75 9.06
CA CYS A 78 6.37 1.78 9.27
C CYS A 78 7.27 2.18 10.43
N LEU A 79 7.57 3.47 10.59
CA LEU A 79 8.36 3.94 11.72
C LEU A 79 7.64 3.74 13.05
N GLU A 80 6.30 3.69 13.03
CA GLU A 80 5.51 3.37 14.22
C GLU A 80 5.51 1.88 14.55
N GLY A 81 6.16 1.06 13.74
CA GLY A 81 6.24 -0.38 13.96
C GLY A 81 5.14 -1.17 13.28
N LYS A 82 4.34 -0.54 12.43
CA LYS A 82 3.23 -1.21 11.74
C LYS A 82 3.68 -1.83 10.43
N ASN A 83 3.14 -3.00 10.12
CA ASN A 83 3.29 -3.58 8.79
C ASN A 83 2.23 -2.94 7.89
N VAL A 84 2.67 -2.38 6.77
CA VAL A 84 1.81 -1.58 5.90
C VAL A 84 1.68 -2.26 4.54
N ALA A 85 0.45 -2.44 4.07
CA ALA A 85 0.19 -2.88 2.71
C ALA A 85 -0.25 -1.67 1.88
N ARG A 86 0.55 -1.30 0.89
CA ARG A 86 0.19 -0.28 -0.09
C ARG A 86 -0.45 -1.00 -1.26
N VAL A 87 -1.76 -0.98 -1.35
CA VAL A 87 -2.50 -1.72 -2.35
C VAL A 87 -2.85 -0.79 -3.51
N LYS A 88 -2.35 -1.11 -4.69
CA LYS A 88 -2.54 -0.29 -5.90
C LYS A 88 -3.38 -1.05 -6.90
N GLY A 89 -4.29 -0.36 -7.55
CA GLY A 89 -5.04 -0.96 -8.66
C GLY A 89 -4.12 -1.15 -9.86
N GLY A 90 -4.01 -2.39 -10.33
CA GLY A 90 -3.13 -2.72 -11.45
C GLY A 90 -1.75 -3.14 -11.00
N ASP A 91 -0.79 -3.08 -11.91
CA ASP A 91 0.61 -3.40 -11.65
C ASP A 91 1.24 -2.28 -10.81
N PRO A 92 2.02 -2.60 -9.78
CA PRO A 92 2.62 -1.57 -8.91
C PRO A 92 3.50 -0.55 -9.64
N PHE A 93 4.01 -0.87 -10.80
CA PHE A 93 4.93 -0.01 -11.53
C PHE A 93 4.36 0.58 -12.82
N VAL A 94 3.19 0.14 -13.30
CA VAL A 94 2.69 0.56 -14.61
C VAL A 94 2.13 1.98 -14.59
N PHE A 95 1.25 2.30 -13.66
CA PHE A 95 0.63 3.62 -13.58
C PHE A 95 0.88 4.31 -12.25
N GLY A 96 1.48 3.64 -11.31
CA GLY A 96 1.80 4.20 -10.04
C GLY A 96 3.22 4.74 -10.04
N ARG A 97 3.53 5.50 -9.04
CA ARG A 97 4.89 5.98 -8.82
C ARG A 97 5.59 5.09 -7.80
N GLY A 98 5.60 3.78 -8.12
CA GLY A 98 6.19 2.79 -7.23
C GLY A 98 7.64 3.07 -6.92
N GLY A 99 8.39 3.59 -7.91
CA GLY A 99 9.78 3.96 -7.69
C GLY A 99 9.95 5.03 -6.64
N GLU A 100 9.07 6.03 -6.61
CA GLU A 100 9.14 7.08 -5.59
C GLU A 100 8.82 6.56 -4.21
N GLU A 101 7.85 5.64 -4.11
CA GLU A 101 7.50 5.02 -2.84
C GLU A 101 8.68 4.21 -2.31
N ILE A 102 9.32 3.44 -3.19
CA ILE A 102 10.49 2.65 -2.82
C ILE A 102 11.64 3.55 -2.38
N GLU A 103 11.90 4.63 -3.10
CA GLU A 103 12.96 5.57 -2.72
C GLU A 103 12.74 6.11 -1.31
N ALA A 104 11.49 6.47 -0.97
CA ALA A 104 11.18 6.98 0.35
C ALA A 104 11.44 5.92 1.43
N LEU A 105 11.09 4.67 1.15
CA LEU A 105 11.32 3.58 2.08
C LEU A 105 12.82 3.31 2.28
N VAL A 106 13.57 3.25 1.18
CA VAL A 106 15.01 3.02 1.24
C VAL A 106 15.71 4.14 2.01
N LYS A 107 15.33 5.39 1.71
CA LYS A 107 15.91 6.55 2.38
C LYS A 107 15.73 6.51 3.89
N ASN A 108 14.64 5.93 4.34
CA ASN A 108 14.34 5.82 5.77
C ASN A 108 14.68 4.45 6.36
N GLU A 109 15.41 3.63 5.60
CA GLU A 109 15.88 2.32 6.04
C GLU A 109 14.75 1.39 6.46
N ILE A 110 13.66 1.40 5.68
CA ILE A 110 12.50 0.56 5.92
C ILE A 110 12.54 -0.63 4.97
N GLU A 111 12.40 -1.83 5.52
CA GLU A 111 12.32 -3.05 4.73
C GLU A 111 11.03 -3.05 3.91
N PHE A 112 11.10 -3.49 2.67
CA PHE A 112 9.91 -3.55 1.81
C PHE A 112 9.97 -4.75 0.86
N GLU A 113 8.81 -5.07 0.31
CA GLU A 113 8.69 -6.12 -0.71
C GLU A 113 7.63 -5.67 -1.72
N VAL A 114 7.90 -5.94 -3.02
CA VAL A 114 6.95 -5.64 -4.10
C VAL A 114 6.28 -6.95 -4.50
N ILE A 115 4.95 -6.96 -4.49
CA ILE A 115 4.16 -8.14 -4.84
C ILE A 115 3.32 -7.80 -6.06
N PRO A 116 3.60 -8.44 -7.20
CA PRO A 116 2.82 -8.19 -8.42
C PRO A 116 1.41 -8.73 -8.32
#